data_863ddb62aa9b866824f16d4ba57c6647
#
_entry.id   863ddb62aa9b866824f16d4ba57c6647
#
_cell.length_a   1.000
_cell.length_b   1.000
_cell.length_c   1.000
_cell.angle_alpha   90.00
_cell.angle_beta   90.00
_cell.angle_gamma   90.00
#
_symmetry.space_group_name_H-M   'P 1'
#
loop_
_entity.id
_entity.type
_entity.pdbx_description
1 polymer ?
#
loop_
_entity_poly.entity_id
_entity_poly.type
_entity_poly.pdbx_seq_one_letter_code
_entity_poly.pdbx_strand_id
1 'polypeptide(L)'
;MHKLVLIRHGESTWNLENRFTGWTDVDLTPTGVEQARQAGRLLLAEGYDFDVAYTSVLKRATRTLWHVLDELDRTWLPVIHSWRLNERHYGALQGLNKADMAKEYGDEQVLVWRRSYDTPPPALEPSDPRSERGDVRYAKLSPEQVPLTECLKDTVARVLPFWNESMAPAIRAGRRIVVAAHGNSIRALVKYLDGISDSDIVGLNIPNGIPLVYELDDDLKPLRHYYLGDAAAAEKAAAAVASQGKA
;
A
#
# COMPACT_ATOMS: atom_id res chain seq x y z
N MET A 1 -11.56 -17.91 14.21
CA MET A 1 -10.56 -17.71 13.11
C MET A 1 -11.12 -16.70 12.12
N HIS A 2 -10.35 -15.64 11.84
CA HIS A 2 -10.73 -14.55 10.95
C HIS A 2 -9.83 -14.52 9.72
N LYS A 3 -10.32 -13.92 8.62
CA LYS A 3 -9.51 -13.69 7.41
C LYS A 3 -9.41 -12.19 7.12
N LEU A 4 -8.20 -11.74 6.78
CA LEU A 4 -7.91 -10.40 6.31
C LEU A 4 -7.28 -10.51 4.93
N VAL A 5 -7.80 -9.78 3.95
CA VAL A 5 -7.25 -9.75 2.60
C VAL A 5 -6.66 -8.36 2.34
N LEU A 6 -5.38 -8.31 1.98
CA LEU A 6 -4.64 -7.11 1.63
C LEU A 6 -4.27 -7.16 0.15
N ILE A 7 -4.50 -6.09 -0.58
CA ILE A 7 -4.16 -5.98 -2.01
C ILE A 7 -3.41 -4.68 -2.24
N ARG A 8 -2.16 -4.77 -2.70
CA ARG A 8 -1.48 -3.59 -3.22
C ARG A 8 -2.12 -3.21 -4.56
N HIS A 9 -2.35 -1.92 -4.79
CA HIS A 9 -2.87 -1.43 -6.05
C HIS A 9 -2.13 -2.01 -7.26
N GLY A 10 -2.81 -2.13 -8.39
CA GLY A 10 -2.22 -2.53 -9.67
C GLY A 10 -1.12 -1.56 -10.12
N GLU A 11 -0.39 -1.92 -11.16
CA GLU A 11 0.64 -1.06 -11.74
C GLU A 11 0.08 0.34 -12.03
N SER A 12 0.77 1.37 -11.55
CA SER A 12 0.46 2.77 -11.84
C SER A 12 1.35 3.32 -12.96
N THR A 13 0.95 4.45 -13.54
CA THR A 13 1.75 5.12 -14.58
C THR A 13 3.18 5.40 -14.11
N TRP A 14 3.36 5.82 -12.84
CA TRP A 14 4.69 6.09 -12.30
C TRP A 14 5.43 4.84 -11.81
N ASN A 15 4.74 3.72 -11.59
CA ASN A 15 5.43 2.43 -11.48
C ASN A 15 6.09 2.06 -12.82
N LEU A 16 5.34 2.18 -13.92
CA LEU A 16 5.83 1.93 -15.28
C LEU A 16 6.99 2.85 -15.67
N GLU A 17 6.89 4.14 -15.31
CA GLU A 17 7.93 5.15 -15.56
C GLU A 17 9.11 5.11 -14.58
N ASN A 18 9.11 4.17 -13.62
CA ASN A 18 10.13 4.04 -12.57
C ASN A 18 10.33 5.33 -11.76
N ARG A 19 9.24 6.03 -11.41
CA ARG A 19 9.26 7.26 -10.60
C ARG A 19 8.86 7.02 -9.15
N PHE A 20 9.37 7.86 -8.26
CA PHE A 20 8.86 7.95 -6.89
C PHE A 20 7.45 8.55 -6.89
N THR A 21 6.47 7.85 -6.33
CA THR A 21 5.06 8.29 -6.41
C THR A 21 4.60 8.99 -5.12
N GLY A 22 4.70 8.32 -3.99
CA GLY A 22 4.22 8.86 -2.72
C GLY A 22 2.74 9.23 -2.73
N TRP A 23 2.42 10.45 -2.32
CA TRP A 23 1.05 10.97 -2.27
C TRP A 23 0.57 11.60 -3.58
N THR A 24 1.44 11.74 -4.58
CA THR A 24 1.00 12.17 -5.91
C THR A 24 -0.04 11.19 -6.46
N ASP A 25 -1.17 11.73 -6.93
CA ASP A 25 -2.36 10.96 -7.28
C ASP A 25 -2.36 10.51 -8.74
N VAL A 26 -1.45 9.60 -9.08
CA VAL A 26 -1.37 8.98 -10.41
C VAL A 26 -2.34 7.82 -10.56
N ASP A 27 -2.69 7.54 -11.81
CA ASP A 27 -3.64 6.49 -12.17
C ASP A 27 -3.00 5.13 -12.42
N LEU A 28 -3.84 4.11 -12.55
CA LEU A 28 -3.45 2.78 -13.03
C LEU A 28 -3.11 2.81 -14.53
N THR A 29 -2.17 1.94 -14.92
CA THR A 29 -1.99 1.58 -16.32
C THR A 29 -3.07 0.56 -16.76
N PRO A 30 -3.25 0.29 -18.05
CA PRO A 30 -4.07 -0.82 -18.51
C PRO A 30 -3.66 -2.17 -17.89
N THR A 31 -2.38 -2.42 -17.73
CA THR A 31 -1.84 -3.58 -17.00
C THR A 31 -2.30 -3.58 -15.55
N GLY A 32 -2.24 -2.44 -14.85
CA GLY A 32 -2.69 -2.31 -13.48
C GLY A 32 -4.19 -2.56 -13.30
N VAL A 33 -5.01 -2.13 -14.26
CA VAL A 33 -6.46 -2.45 -14.30
C VAL A 33 -6.66 -3.95 -14.43
N GLU A 34 -5.94 -4.62 -15.33
CA GLU A 34 -6.06 -6.08 -15.51
C GLU A 34 -5.57 -6.84 -14.28
N GLN A 35 -4.49 -6.39 -13.62
CA GLN A 35 -4.05 -6.96 -12.33
C GLN A 35 -5.14 -6.85 -11.27
N ALA A 36 -5.84 -5.72 -11.17
CA ALA A 36 -6.94 -5.53 -10.23
C ALA A 36 -8.12 -6.48 -10.54
N ARG A 37 -8.50 -6.61 -11.80
CA ARG A 37 -9.54 -7.55 -12.23
C ARG A 37 -9.15 -8.99 -11.94
N GLN A 38 -7.90 -9.37 -12.24
CA GLN A 38 -7.40 -10.71 -11.95
C GLN A 38 -7.46 -11.02 -10.44
N ALA A 39 -7.13 -10.06 -9.57
CA ALA A 39 -7.28 -10.21 -8.12
C ALA A 39 -8.74 -10.49 -7.74
N GLY A 40 -9.70 -9.76 -8.32
CA GLY A 40 -11.13 -9.98 -8.09
C GLY A 40 -11.59 -11.35 -8.54
N ARG A 41 -11.23 -11.77 -9.76
CA ARG A 41 -11.57 -13.11 -10.30
C ARG A 41 -10.98 -14.24 -9.44
N LEU A 42 -9.74 -14.06 -8.97
CA LEU A 42 -9.09 -15.04 -8.12
C LEU A 42 -9.79 -15.17 -6.77
N LEU A 43 -10.14 -14.04 -6.15
CA LEU A 43 -10.91 -14.04 -4.90
C LEU A 43 -12.28 -14.72 -5.07
N LEU A 44 -12.97 -14.45 -6.18
CA LEU A 44 -14.25 -15.08 -6.51
C LEU A 44 -14.12 -16.59 -6.68
N ALA A 45 -13.11 -17.03 -7.44
CA ALA A 45 -12.87 -18.46 -7.70
C ALA A 45 -12.53 -19.25 -6.44
N GLU A 46 -11.84 -18.62 -5.48
CA GLU A 46 -11.49 -19.19 -4.17
C GLU A 46 -12.59 -19.02 -3.11
N GLY A 47 -13.75 -18.49 -3.51
CA GLY A 47 -14.94 -18.38 -2.65
C GLY A 47 -14.83 -17.29 -1.56
N TYR A 48 -13.99 -16.28 -1.76
CA TYR A 48 -13.91 -15.15 -0.84
C TYR A 48 -15.14 -14.24 -1.00
N ASP A 49 -15.64 -13.77 0.12
CA ASP A 49 -16.71 -12.77 0.19
C ASP A 49 -16.42 -11.80 1.31
N PHE A 50 -16.96 -10.57 1.21
CA PHE A 50 -16.63 -9.47 2.11
C PHE A 50 -17.88 -8.73 2.58
N ASP A 51 -17.78 -8.09 3.74
CA ASP A 51 -18.84 -7.30 4.37
C ASP A 51 -18.52 -5.80 4.36
N VAL A 52 -17.25 -5.45 4.24
CA VAL A 52 -16.75 -4.07 4.16
C VAL A 52 -15.39 -4.03 3.48
N ALA A 53 -15.14 -2.98 2.74
CA ALA A 53 -13.88 -2.72 2.07
C ALA A 53 -13.20 -1.46 2.61
N TYR A 54 -11.89 -1.45 2.65
CA TYR A 54 -11.04 -0.32 3.08
C TYR A 54 -10.07 0.08 1.97
N THR A 55 -9.85 1.37 1.81
CA THR A 55 -8.87 1.87 0.86
C THR A 55 -8.32 3.23 1.26
N SER A 56 -7.28 3.68 0.58
CA SER A 56 -6.75 5.04 0.72
C SER A 56 -7.62 6.08 0.01
N VAL A 57 -7.14 7.32 -0.05
CA VAL A 57 -7.76 8.39 -0.84
C VAL A 57 -7.07 8.62 -2.19
N LEU A 58 -6.12 7.77 -2.56
CA LEU A 58 -5.38 7.86 -3.82
C LEU A 58 -6.01 6.97 -4.89
N LYS A 59 -6.24 7.53 -6.10
CA LYS A 59 -7.05 6.88 -7.14
C LYS A 59 -6.55 5.50 -7.57
N ARG A 60 -5.23 5.25 -7.61
CA ARG A 60 -4.70 3.93 -7.97
C ARG A 60 -5.15 2.82 -7.02
N ALA A 61 -5.31 3.11 -5.72
CA ALA A 61 -5.83 2.15 -4.76
C ALA A 61 -7.36 2.06 -4.81
N THR A 62 -8.07 3.18 -4.88
CA THR A 62 -9.53 3.19 -4.97
C THR A 62 -10.02 2.51 -6.24
N ARG A 63 -9.39 2.75 -7.39
CA ARG A 63 -9.72 2.10 -8.65
C ARG A 63 -9.36 0.62 -8.66
N THR A 64 -8.25 0.23 -8.05
CA THR A 64 -7.96 -1.20 -7.83
C THR A 64 -9.11 -1.86 -7.06
N LEU A 65 -9.56 -1.24 -5.97
CA LEU A 65 -10.69 -1.78 -5.19
C LEU A 65 -11.97 -1.86 -6.02
N TRP A 66 -12.30 -0.83 -6.80
CA TRP A 66 -13.49 -0.84 -7.65
C TRP A 66 -13.47 -2.00 -8.65
N HIS A 67 -12.35 -2.25 -9.31
CA HIS A 67 -12.23 -3.39 -10.23
C HIS A 67 -12.31 -4.74 -9.51
N VAL A 68 -11.77 -4.86 -8.30
CA VAL A 68 -11.91 -6.06 -7.48
C VAL A 68 -13.38 -6.30 -7.10
N LEU A 69 -14.09 -5.26 -6.64
CA LEU A 69 -15.49 -5.37 -6.24
C LEU A 69 -16.43 -5.62 -7.43
N ASP A 70 -16.09 -5.10 -8.61
CA ASP A 70 -16.81 -5.35 -9.87
C ASP A 70 -16.74 -6.84 -10.25
N GLU A 71 -15.55 -7.41 -10.26
CA GLU A 71 -15.35 -8.84 -10.56
C GLU A 71 -16.00 -9.78 -9.51
N LEU A 72 -16.13 -9.33 -8.27
CA LEU A 72 -16.81 -10.04 -7.18
C LEU A 72 -18.33 -9.89 -7.22
N ASP A 73 -18.88 -9.01 -8.08
CA ASP A 73 -20.29 -8.56 -8.03
C ASP A 73 -20.68 -8.03 -6.64
N ARG A 74 -19.83 -7.16 -6.07
CA ARG A 74 -19.97 -6.61 -4.71
C ARG A 74 -19.77 -5.09 -4.69
N THR A 75 -20.10 -4.39 -5.77
CA THR A 75 -19.96 -2.92 -5.88
C THR A 75 -20.78 -2.13 -4.86
N TRP A 76 -21.77 -2.77 -4.25
CA TRP A 76 -22.65 -2.22 -3.21
C TRP A 76 -22.04 -2.24 -1.80
N LEU A 77 -20.91 -2.89 -1.60
CA LEU A 77 -20.27 -2.97 -0.28
C LEU A 77 -19.94 -1.57 0.27
N PRO A 78 -20.09 -1.36 1.59
CA PRO A 78 -19.56 -0.17 2.22
C PRO A 78 -18.06 -0.07 2.01
N VAL A 79 -17.60 1.09 1.52
CA VAL A 79 -16.17 1.37 1.33
C VAL A 79 -15.75 2.51 2.27
N ILE A 80 -14.76 2.22 3.10
CA ILE A 80 -14.19 3.19 4.04
C ILE A 80 -12.86 3.68 3.48
N HIS A 81 -12.81 4.98 3.15
CA HIS A 81 -11.60 5.65 2.69
C HIS A 81 -10.86 6.28 3.87
N SER A 82 -9.54 6.11 3.91
CA SER A 82 -8.71 6.77 4.91
C SER A 82 -7.36 7.19 4.33
N TRP A 83 -6.98 8.45 4.53
CA TRP A 83 -5.66 8.95 4.21
C TRP A 83 -4.56 8.18 4.97
N ARG A 84 -4.88 7.59 6.11
CA ARG A 84 -3.95 6.78 6.91
C ARG A 84 -3.48 5.54 6.16
N LEU A 85 -4.22 5.10 5.12
CA LEU A 85 -3.83 4.01 4.22
C LEU A 85 -3.07 4.50 2.97
N ASN A 86 -2.83 5.81 2.80
CA ASN A 86 -2.03 6.32 1.70
C ASN A 86 -0.64 5.68 1.64
N GLU A 87 -0.01 5.75 0.47
CA GLU A 87 1.39 5.40 0.30
C GLU A 87 2.29 6.27 1.21
N ARG A 88 3.48 5.81 1.53
CA ARG A 88 4.50 6.60 2.21
C ARG A 88 4.85 7.83 1.37
N HIS A 89 4.93 8.98 2.01
CA HIS A 89 5.29 10.23 1.34
C HIS A 89 6.78 10.26 1.03
N TYR A 90 7.11 10.39 -0.24
CA TYR A 90 8.52 10.37 -0.68
C TYR A 90 9.19 11.75 -0.69
N GLY A 91 8.56 12.77 -0.11
CA GLY A 91 9.15 14.11 0.03
C GLY A 91 9.55 14.72 -1.31
N ALA A 92 10.71 15.35 -1.35
CA ALA A 92 11.25 15.99 -2.54
C ALA A 92 11.55 15.02 -3.70
N LEU A 93 11.58 13.70 -3.43
CA LEU A 93 11.78 12.70 -4.48
C LEU A 93 10.52 12.43 -5.31
N GLN A 94 9.31 12.85 -4.86
CA GLN A 94 8.06 12.65 -5.61
C GLN A 94 8.18 13.19 -7.03
N GLY A 95 7.88 12.35 -8.02
CA GLY A 95 7.97 12.66 -9.46
C GLY A 95 9.33 12.43 -10.10
N LEU A 96 10.39 12.23 -9.32
CA LEU A 96 11.73 11.99 -9.85
C LEU A 96 11.90 10.52 -10.26
N ASN A 97 12.69 10.27 -11.31
CA ASN A 97 13.00 8.92 -11.75
C ASN A 97 13.98 8.26 -10.78
N LYS A 98 13.72 7.02 -10.40
CA LYS A 98 14.52 6.30 -9.40
C LYS A 98 15.93 5.98 -9.89
N ALA A 99 16.08 5.61 -11.18
CA ALA A 99 17.39 5.29 -11.75
C ALA A 99 18.26 6.56 -11.92
N ASP A 100 17.64 7.70 -12.24
CA ASP A 100 18.39 8.97 -12.33
C ASP A 100 18.85 9.41 -10.94
N MET A 101 18.03 9.24 -9.90
CA MET A 101 18.45 9.48 -8.52
C MET A 101 19.57 8.53 -8.08
N ALA A 102 19.54 7.28 -8.52
CA ALA A 102 20.62 6.32 -8.23
C ALA A 102 21.95 6.73 -8.90
N LYS A 103 21.90 7.29 -10.12
CA LYS A 103 23.11 7.84 -10.77
C LYS A 103 23.65 9.09 -10.05
N GLU A 104 22.75 9.95 -9.52
CA GLU A 104 23.11 11.20 -8.86
C GLU A 104 23.61 10.97 -7.43
N TYR A 105 22.92 10.16 -6.64
CA TYR A 105 23.18 9.98 -5.20
C TYR A 105 23.79 8.62 -4.84
N GLY A 106 23.91 7.71 -5.79
CA GLY A 106 24.34 6.33 -5.58
C GLY A 106 23.21 5.37 -5.20
N ASP A 107 23.35 4.10 -5.59
CA ASP A 107 22.36 3.05 -5.33
C ASP A 107 22.10 2.85 -3.83
N GLU A 108 23.14 2.93 -2.99
CA GLU A 108 23.02 2.76 -1.54
C GLU A 108 22.15 3.84 -0.91
N GLN A 109 22.35 5.12 -1.27
CA GLN A 109 21.56 6.21 -0.73
C GLN A 109 20.10 6.12 -1.17
N VAL A 110 19.85 5.79 -2.43
CA VAL A 110 18.48 5.60 -2.95
C VAL A 110 17.82 4.39 -2.28
N LEU A 111 18.57 3.32 -2.03
CA LEU A 111 18.05 2.16 -1.29
C LEU A 111 17.65 2.54 0.14
N VAL A 112 18.47 3.35 0.85
CA VAL A 112 18.15 3.87 2.18
C VAL A 112 16.83 4.65 2.14
N TRP A 113 16.68 5.62 1.25
CA TRP A 113 15.44 6.40 1.10
C TRP A 113 14.21 5.55 0.74
N ARG A 114 14.42 4.46 0.01
CA ARG A 114 13.33 3.56 -0.41
C ARG A 114 12.92 2.56 0.67
N ARG A 115 13.84 2.11 1.51
CA ARG A 115 13.68 0.89 2.30
C ARG A 115 13.94 1.04 3.78
N SER A 116 14.76 2.00 4.22
CA SER A 116 15.05 2.21 5.63
C SER A 116 13.76 2.38 6.43
N TYR A 117 13.77 1.83 7.65
CA TYR A 117 12.64 1.95 8.56
C TYR A 117 12.49 3.40 9.08
N ASP A 118 13.58 4.05 9.43
CA ASP A 118 13.61 5.32 10.18
C ASP A 118 14.26 6.50 9.44
N THR A 119 14.80 6.29 8.24
CA THR A 119 15.44 7.36 7.46
C THR A 119 14.51 7.83 6.33
N PRO A 120 13.92 9.04 6.44
CA PRO A 120 13.05 9.57 5.39
C PRO A 120 13.84 10.11 4.20
N PRO A 121 13.24 10.21 3.01
CA PRO A 121 13.77 11.04 1.92
C PRO A 121 13.83 12.52 2.32
N PRO A 122 14.57 13.37 1.56
CA PRO A 122 14.55 14.81 1.75
C PRO A 122 13.11 15.35 1.74
N ALA A 123 12.79 16.22 2.70
CA ALA A 123 11.46 16.80 2.81
C ALA A 123 11.17 17.80 1.68
N LEU A 124 9.90 17.91 1.29
CA LEU A 124 9.42 19.06 0.51
C LEU A 124 9.47 20.33 1.35
N GLU A 125 9.76 21.46 0.70
CA GLU A 125 9.49 22.75 1.32
C GLU A 125 7.98 22.95 1.50
N PRO A 126 7.53 23.60 2.58
CA PRO A 126 6.09 23.82 2.81
C PRO A 126 5.36 24.56 1.68
N SER A 127 6.08 25.40 0.93
CA SER A 127 5.58 26.17 -0.21
C SER A 127 5.75 25.46 -1.56
N ASP A 128 6.31 24.25 -1.58
CA ASP A 128 6.47 23.50 -2.82
C ASP A 128 5.08 23.19 -3.42
N PRO A 129 4.84 23.47 -4.71
CA PRO A 129 3.56 23.21 -5.37
C PRO A 129 3.17 21.74 -5.42
N ARG A 130 4.10 20.82 -5.16
CA ARG A 130 3.83 19.38 -5.05
C ARG A 130 3.32 18.97 -3.67
N SER A 131 3.34 19.91 -2.68
CA SER A 131 2.79 19.63 -1.35
C SER A 131 1.28 19.48 -1.41
N GLU A 132 0.76 18.45 -0.77
CA GLU A 132 -0.67 18.14 -0.70
C GLU A 132 -1.42 18.98 0.35
N ARG A 133 -0.77 19.91 1.04
CA ARG A 133 -1.39 20.77 2.09
C ARG A 133 -2.56 21.62 1.60
N GLY A 134 -2.63 21.90 0.31
CA GLY A 134 -3.76 22.61 -0.32
C GLY A 134 -4.83 21.71 -0.94
N ASP A 135 -4.69 20.41 -0.87
CA ASP A 135 -5.59 19.47 -1.52
C ASP A 135 -6.86 19.26 -0.68
N VAL A 136 -8.03 19.34 -1.32
CA VAL A 136 -9.35 19.19 -0.69
C VAL A 136 -9.52 17.84 0.03
N ARG A 137 -8.85 16.80 -0.41
CA ARG A 137 -8.88 15.47 0.24
C ARG A 137 -8.36 15.51 1.69
N TYR A 138 -7.50 16.47 1.99
CA TYR A 138 -6.83 16.62 3.28
C TYR A 138 -7.27 17.88 4.04
N ALA A 139 -8.30 18.59 3.56
CA ALA A 139 -8.75 19.88 4.13
C ALA A 139 -9.17 19.80 5.60
N LYS A 140 -9.51 18.61 6.10
CA LYS A 140 -9.87 18.39 7.52
C LYS A 140 -8.69 18.03 8.41
N LEU A 141 -7.50 17.88 7.84
CA LEU A 141 -6.28 17.53 8.56
C LEU A 141 -5.54 18.79 9.01
N SER A 142 -4.84 18.71 10.14
CA SER A 142 -3.91 19.77 10.50
C SER A 142 -2.69 19.75 9.56
N PRO A 143 -1.96 20.86 9.42
CA PRO A 143 -0.77 20.90 8.56
C PRO A 143 0.28 19.84 8.92
N GLU A 144 0.37 19.44 10.20
CA GLU A 144 1.30 18.43 10.69
C GLU A 144 0.90 17.01 10.27
N GLN A 145 -0.40 16.79 10.04
CA GLN A 145 -0.91 15.49 9.57
C GLN A 145 -0.73 15.28 8.06
N VAL A 146 -0.48 16.37 7.31
CA VAL A 146 -0.12 16.28 5.89
C VAL A 146 1.40 16.32 5.80
N PRO A 147 2.08 15.18 5.60
CA PRO A 147 3.52 15.10 5.71
C PRO A 147 4.22 15.86 4.56
N LEU A 148 5.44 16.29 4.80
CA LEU A 148 6.37 16.78 3.78
C LEU A 148 7.40 15.70 3.39
N THR A 149 7.50 14.65 4.18
CA THR A 149 8.27 13.41 3.93
C THR A 149 7.88 12.37 4.96
N GLU A 150 8.07 11.10 4.67
CA GLU A 150 7.89 9.99 5.62
C GLU A 150 8.97 8.92 5.43
N CYS A 151 9.43 8.35 6.54
CA CYS A 151 10.01 7.01 6.57
C CYS A 151 8.92 5.95 6.85
N LEU A 152 9.29 4.66 6.87
CA LEU A 152 8.30 3.60 7.15
C LEU A 152 7.77 3.70 8.59
N LYS A 153 8.59 4.12 9.56
CA LYS A 153 8.18 4.35 10.95
C LYS A 153 7.03 5.36 11.04
N ASP A 154 7.09 6.45 10.27
CA ASP A 154 6.01 7.45 10.22
C ASP A 154 4.74 6.85 9.61
N THR A 155 4.89 6.05 8.55
CA THR A 155 3.77 5.31 7.95
C THR A 155 3.12 4.35 8.94
N VAL A 156 3.90 3.59 9.71
CA VAL A 156 3.41 2.72 10.79
C VAL A 156 2.64 3.55 11.82
N ALA A 157 3.19 4.69 12.26
CA ALA A 157 2.58 5.55 13.27
C ALA A 157 1.18 6.07 12.88
N ARG A 158 0.89 6.23 11.57
CA ARG A 158 -0.44 6.66 11.11
C ARG A 158 -1.36 5.51 10.70
N VAL A 159 -0.80 4.36 10.28
CA VAL A 159 -1.61 3.19 9.90
C VAL A 159 -2.16 2.46 11.12
N LEU A 160 -1.36 2.26 12.17
CA LEU A 160 -1.77 1.48 13.34
C LEU A 160 -2.95 2.07 14.13
N PRO A 161 -3.09 3.38 14.34
CA PRO A 161 -4.32 3.92 14.92
C PRO A 161 -5.56 3.55 14.13
N PHE A 162 -5.51 3.60 12.79
CA PHE A 162 -6.63 3.22 11.95
C PHE A 162 -6.93 1.71 11.98
N TRP A 163 -5.88 0.88 12.04
CA TRP A 163 -6.04 -0.54 12.31
C TRP A 163 -6.80 -0.78 13.63
N ASN A 164 -6.33 -0.19 14.73
CA ASN A 164 -6.89 -0.40 16.05
C ASN A 164 -8.31 0.17 16.23
N GLU A 165 -8.61 1.30 15.58
CA GLU A 165 -9.88 2.01 15.76
C GLU A 165 -10.98 1.56 14.78
N SER A 166 -10.62 0.99 13.62
CA SER A 166 -11.57 0.69 12.55
C SER A 166 -11.50 -0.75 12.06
N MET A 167 -10.33 -1.21 11.58
CA MET A 167 -10.23 -2.52 10.93
C MET A 167 -10.28 -3.67 11.93
N ALA A 168 -9.50 -3.63 12.99
CA ALA A 168 -9.47 -4.69 14.00
C ALA A 168 -10.82 -4.87 14.72
N PRO A 169 -11.54 -3.80 15.13
CA PRO A 169 -12.89 -3.95 15.66
C PRO A 169 -13.88 -4.58 14.67
N ALA A 170 -13.80 -4.23 13.39
CA ALA A 170 -14.65 -4.85 12.37
C ALA A 170 -14.41 -6.36 12.25
N ILE A 171 -13.13 -6.78 12.25
CA ILE A 171 -12.77 -8.20 12.20
C ILE A 171 -13.27 -8.93 13.47
N ARG A 172 -13.06 -8.34 14.67
CA ARG A 172 -13.56 -8.94 15.92
C ARG A 172 -15.08 -9.05 15.98
N ALA A 173 -15.79 -8.15 15.31
CA ALA A 173 -17.24 -8.23 15.12
C ALA A 173 -17.66 -9.26 14.08
N GLY A 174 -16.75 -10.09 13.57
CA GLY A 174 -17.01 -11.15 12.59
C GLY A 174 -17.12 -10.67 11.15
N ARG A 175 -16.79 -9.41 10.85
CA ARG A 175 -16.84 -8.91 9.47
C ARG A 175 -15.63 -9.40 8.67
N ARG A 176 -15.90 -9.81 7.44
CA ARG A 176 -14.89 -10.15 6.43
C ARG A 176 -14.47 -8.88 5.73
N ILE A 177 -13.19 -8.54 5.80
CA ILE A 177 -12.68 -7.28 5.26
C ILE A 177 -11.68 -7.49 4.12
N VAL A 178 -11.72 -6.61 3.12
CA VAL A 178 -10.71 -6.46 2.09
C VAL A 178 -10.12 -5.05 2.15
N VAL A 179 -8.81 -4.95 1.99
CA VAL A 179 -8.07 -3.68 2.02
C VAL A 179 -7.30 -3.54 0.71
N ALA A 180 -7.60 -2.53 -0.08
CA ALA A 180 -6.78 -2.15 -1.23
C ALA A 180 -5.98 -0.90 -0.89
N ALA A 181 -4.66 -1.03 -0.85
CA ALA A 181 -3.77 0.03 -0.39
C ALA A 181 -2.43 0.06 -1.17
N HIS A 182 -1.34 0.43 -0.52
CA HIS A 182 -0.06 0.70 -1.16
C HIS A 182 1.05 -0.15 -0.56
N GLY A 183 2.19 -0.19 -1.27
CA GLY A 183 3.34 -0.99 -0.85
C GLY A 183 3.76 -0.72 0.60
N ASN A 184 3.93 0.54 0.98
CA ASN A 184 4.41 0.86 2.33
C ASN A 184 3.31 0.84 3.41
N SER A 185 2.07 1.20 3.10
CA SER A 185 0.98 1.05 4.09
C SER A 185 0.69 -0.43 4.39
N ILE A 186 0.78 -1.32 3.40
CA ILE A 186 0.68 -2.76 3.62
C ILE A 186 1.91 -3.29 4.37
N ARG A 187 3.13 -2.84 4.04
CA ARG A 187 4.34 -3.19 4.79
C ARG A 187 4.24 -2.80 6.27
N ALA A 188 3.62 -1.67 6.56
CA ALA A 188 3.37 -1.24 7.94
C ALA A 188 2.45 -2.22 8.70
N LEU A 189 1.37 -2.69 8.05
CA LEU A 189 0.48 -3.71 8.63
C LEU A 189 1.17 -5.06 8.78
N VAL A 190 1.88 -5.52 7.75
CA VAL A 190 2.63 -6.80 7.78
C VAL A 190 3.69 -6.76 8.87
N LYS A 191 4.46 -5.67 8.99
CA LYS A 191 5.45 -5.50 10.06
C LYS A 191 4.82 -5.66 11.44
N TYR A 192 3.67 -5.06 11.66
CA TYR A 192 2.95 -5.15 12.93
C TYR A 192 2.40 -6.55 13.18
N LEU A 193 1.72 -7.14 12.21
CA LEU A 193 1.08 -8.45 12.33
C LEU A 193 2.10 -9.57 12.58
N ASP A 194 3.18 -9.59 11.81
CA ASP A 194 4.20 -10.65 11.85
C ASP A 194 5.33 -10.36 12.85
N GLY A 195 5.33 -9.19 13.50
CA GLY A 195 6.39 -8.81 14.44
C GLY A 195 7.77 -8.66 13.79
N ILE A 196 7.81 -8.24 12.50
CA ILE A 196 9.07 -8.12 11.74
C ILE A 196 9.94 -7.01 12.36
N SER A 197 11.24 -7.28 12.51
CA SER A 197 12.20 -6.30 13.05
C SER A 197 12.39 -5.09 12.11
N ASP A 198 12.98 -4.02 12.64
CA ASP A 198 13.29 -2.82 11.85
C ASP A 198 14.33 -3.08 10.75
N SER A 199 15.24 -4.02 10.98
CA SER A 199 16.22 -4.47 10.00
C SER A 199 15.61 -5.37 8.92
N ASP A 200 14.75 -6.30 9.31
CA ASP A 200 14.23 -7.32 8.38
C ASP A 200 13.15 -6.76 7.45
N ILE A 201 12.42 -5.73 7.89
CA ILE A 201 11.38 -5.09 7.06
C ILE A 201 11.94 -4.47 5.78
N VAL A 202 13.23 -4.16 5.73
CA VAL A 202 13.91 -3.62 4.53
C VAL A 202 13.78 -4.59 3.35
N GLY A 203 13.83 -5.90 3.60
CA GLY A 203 13.75 -6.95 2.58
C GLY A 203 12.33 -7.24 2.06
N LEU A 204 11.28 -6.80 2.77
CA LEU A 204 9.91 -7.11 2.38
C LEU A 204 9.43 -6.29 1.19
N ASN A 205 8.97 -6.98 0.14
CA ASN A 205 8.35 -6.38 -1.04
C ASN A 205 6.95 -6.93 -1.24
N ILE A 206 5.99 -6.04 -1.47
CA ILE A 206 4.59 -6.40 -1.73
C ILE A 206 4.34 -6.31 -3.24
N PRO A 207 3.97 -7.41 -3.92
CA PRO A 207 3.66 -7.40 -5.34
C PRO A 207 2.39 -6.61 -5.64
N ASN A 208 2.30 -6.03 -6.84
CA ASN A 208 1.09 -5.33 -7.30
C ASN A 208 -0.03 -6.33 -7.64
N GLY A 209 -1.24 -6.04 -7.22
CA GLY A 209 -2.46 -6.73 -7.67
C GLY A 209 -2.58 -8.20 -7.25
N ILE A 210 -1.76 -8.70 -6.34
CA ILE A 210 -1.86 -10.09 -5.86
C ILE A 210 -2.41 -10.07 -4.44
N PRO A 211 -3.57 -10.71 -4.16
CA PRO A 211 -4.14 -10.73 -2.83
C PRO A 211 -3.25 -11.47 -1.82
N LEU A 212 -2.89 -10.80 -0.73
CA LEU A 212 -2.23 -11.36 0.44
C LEU A 212 -3.29 -11.67 1.49
N VAL A 213 -3.42 -12.94 1.86
CA VAL A 213 -4.40 -13.41 2.84
C VAL A 213 -3.71 -13.68 4.16
N TYR A 214 -4.26 -13.13 5.23
CA TYR A 214 -3.97 -13.49 6.60
C TYR A 214 -5.09 -14.33 7.18
N GLU A 215 -4.75 -15.42 7.84
CA GLU A 215 -5.62 -16.14 8.76
C GLU A 215 -5.21 -15.76 10.17
N LEU A 216 -6.17 -15.21 10.93
CA LEU A 216 -5.94 -14.65 12.26
C LEU A 216 -6.72 -15.45 13.30
N ASP A 217 -6.17 -15.58 14.51
CA ASP A 217 -6.91 -16.08 15.65
C ASP A 217 -7.89 -15.05 16.22
N ASP A 218 -8.55 -15.36 17.32
CA ASP A 218 -9.55 -14.47 17.93
C ASP A 218 -8.92 -13.24 18.61
N ASP A 219 -7.61 -13.29 18.91
CA ASP A 219 -6.80 -12.15 19.37
C ASP A 219 -6.22 -11.33 18.21
N LEU A 220 -6.53 -11.71 16.96
CA LEU A 220 -6.00 -11.16 15.70
C LEU A 220 -4.49 -11.38 15.54
N LYS A 221 -3.93 -12.41 16.13
CA LYS A 221 -2.57 -12.85 15.85
C LYS A 221 -2.54 -13.71 14.60
N PRO A 222 -1.55 -13.51 13.71
CA PRO A 222 -1.41 -14.33 12.52
C PRO A 222 -1.16 -15.80 12.86
N LEU A 223 -1.99 -16.66 12.29
CA LEU A 223 -1.77 -18.11 12.27
C LEU A 223 -0.92 -18.49 11.06
N ARG A 224 -1.20 -17.86 9.93
CA ARG A 224 -0.42 -17.92 8.69
C ARG A 224 -0.83 -16.80 7.76
N HIS A 225 0.03 -16.53 6.77
CA HIS A 225 -0.33 -15.71 5.62
C HIS A 225 0.21 -16.32 4.32
N TYR A 226 -0.40 -15.98 3.20
CA TYR A 226 -0.03 -16.47 1.88
C TYR A 226 -0.60 -15.58 0.78
N TYR A 227 0.07 -15.56 -0.36
CA TYR A 227 -0.50 -14.96 -1.57
C TYR A 227 -1.44 -15.95 -2.25
N LEU A 228 -2.60 -15.46 -2.74
CA LEU A 228 -3.51 -16.27 -3.54
C LEU A 228 -2.94 -16.53 -4.94
N GLY A 229 -3.23 -17.72 -5.48
CA GLY A 229 -2.83 -18.12 -6.81
C GLY A 229 -1.44 -18.75 -6.83
N ASP A 230 -0.67 -18.49 -7.90
CA ASP A 230 0.65 -19.06 -8.10
C ASP A 230 1.70 -18.38 -7.21
N ALA A 231 2.25 -19.11 -6.26
CA ALA A 231 3.30 -18.62 -5.35
C ALA A 231 4.56 -18.17 -6.11
N ALA A 232 4.95 -18.88 -7.17
CA ALA A 232 6.11 -18.52 -7.98
C ALA A 232 5.88 -17.20 -8.74
N ALA A 233 4.65 -16.95 -9.21
CA ALA A 233 4.28 -15.68 -9.83
C ALA A 233 4.32 -14.53 -8.82
N ALA A 234 3.89 -14.75 -7.58
CA ALA A 234 3.95 -13.76 -6.51
C ALA A 234 5.40 -13.42 -6.13
N GLU A 235 6.27 -14.42 -5.99
CA GLU A 235 7.71 -14.22 -5.73
C GLU A 235 8.38 -13.44 -6.87
N LYS A 236 8.13 -13.80 -8.12
CA LYS A 236 8.64 -13.08 -9.30
C LYS A 236 8.19 -11.62 -9.31
N ALA A 237 6.92 -11.36 -9.01
CA ALA A 237 6.37 -10.00 -8.95
C ALA A 237 6.98 -9.19 -7.79
N ALA A 238 7.20 -9.80 -6.63
CA ALA A 238 7.89 -9.17 -5.50
C ALA A 238 9.36 -8.84 -5.83
N ALA A 239 10.07 -9.74 -6.52
CA ALA A 239 11.43 -9.52 -7.00
C ALA A 239 11.51 -8.37 -8.02
N ALA A 240 10.53 -8.23 -8.91
CA ALA A 240 10.44 -7.11 -9.84
C ALA A 240 10.27 -5.77 -9.12
N VAL A 241 9.52 -5.73 -8.01
CA VAL A 241 9.42 -4.53 -7.15
C VAL A 241 10.76 -4.23 -6.47
N ALA A 242 11.49 -5.25 -6.02
CA ALA A 242 12.80 -5.10 -5.39
C ALA A 242 13.85 -4.49 -6.34
N SER A 243 13.81 -4.85 -7.62
CA SER A 243 14.77 -4.40 -8.63
C SER A 243 14.54 -2.97 -9.10
N GLN A 244 13.38 -2.36 -8.83
CA GLN A 244 13.12 -0.96 -9.18
C GLN A 244 14.13 -0.03 -8.50
N GLY A 245 14.68 0.94 -9.26
CA GLY A 245 15.60 1.95 -8.73
C GLY A 245 17.06 1.50 -8.65
N LYS A 246 17.42 0.42 -9.31
CA LYS A 246 18.83 0.16 -9.66
C LYS A 246 19.17 0.93 -10.92
N ALA A 247 20.39 1.52 -10.96
CA ALA A 247 20.92 2.23 -12.11
C ALA A 247 21.18 1.30 -13.29
#